data_d08fdef4d69fff02cabc87a49e5d168c
#
_entry.id   d08fdef4d69fff02cabc87a49e5d168c
#
_cell.length_a   1.000
_cell.length_b   1.000
_cell.length_c   1.000
_cell.angle_alpha   90.00
_cell.angle_beta   90.00
_cell.angle_gamma   90.00
#
_symmetry.space_group_name_H-M   'P 1'
#
loop_
_entity.id
_entity.type
_entity.pdbx_description
1 polymer ?
#
loop_
_entity_poly.entity_id
_entity_poly.type
_entity_poly.pdbx_seq_one_letter_code
_entity_poly.pdbx_strand_id
1 'polypeptide(L)'
;MTNRRAPSKIIPQAFPGIKADEIEELVANSQVRSYAPGAVLCREHQVEDRFYMILEGEAEVTKSINNNEERLLKTLGPGDFFGEMALIHNAPRAATVAAKSALTTLELDKAAFDRVLHNSSSIAKAMVSEISSRLRVNDQMAVDDLRMRASELADAYQKLAEQDLARREFLTNIAHELRTPLMVATGYLQMLQKGILSGEQLSAGIETVARNVQQIANLVNDILFLQEMDLVLPEFQAVDMNEVAGQVFARYHPKAKERNVNLRFLPSPSLPPVSGDAKSLERALMALVDNAIKFSPKGGDVEIRMFAQDNNVKVTVEDHGIGIGKEALPRIFDRFYHVERYGDDLFGGIGLGLSITRQVIQQHHGDLTVESQPGRGSAFTLILKKWK
;
A
#
# COMPACT_ATOMS: atom_id res chain seq x y z
N MET A 1 -23.84 -32.78 44.69
CA MET A 1 -23.82 -34.10 44.00
C MET A 1 -23.87 -33.85 42.51
N THR A 2 -22.74 -33.77 41.90
CA THR A 2 -22.57 -33.53 40.45
C THR A 2 -23.06 -34.76 39.68
N ASN A 3 -24.01 -34.56 38.81
CA ASN A 3 -24.62 -35.56 37.93
C ASN A 3 -23.57 -36.03 36.91
N ARG A 4 -22.64 -36.96 37.31
CA ARG A 4 -21.65 -37.56 36.42
C ARG A 4 -22.42 -38.36 35.38
N ARG A 5 -22.50 -37.86 34.16
CA ARG A 5 -23.04 -38.64 33.03
C ARG A 5 -22.25 -39.94 32.93
N ALA A 6 -22.91 -41.06 33.14
CA ALA A 6 -22.26 -42.36 33.06
C ALA A 6 -21.62 -42.54 31.69
N PRO A 7 -20.38 -43.07 31.55
CA PRO A 7 -19.71 -43.31 30.26
C PRO A 7 -20.61 -44.03 29.25
N SER A 8 -21.45 -44.97 29.71
CA SER A 8 -22.42 -45.70 28.89
C SER A 8 -23.42 -44.84 28.13
N LYS A 9 -23.66 -43.55 28.50
CA LYS A 9 -24.55 -42.63 27.78
C LYS A 9 -23.81 -41.83 26.68
N ILE A 10 -22.51 -41.59 26.83
CA ILE A 10 -21.70 -40.81 25.90
C ILE A 10 -21.08 -41.66 24.78
N ILE A 11 -20.64 -42.88 25.14
CA ILE A 11 -20.00 -43.82 24.21
C ILE A 11 -20.83 -44.07 22.92
N PRO A 12 -22.17 -44.26 22.97
CA PRO A 12 -22.99 -44.42 21.77
C PRO A 12 -23.05 -43.18 20.86
N GLN A 13 -22.79 -42.00 21.40
CA GLN A 13 -22.71 -40.74 20.63
C GLN A 13 -21.43 -40.70 19.81
N ALA A 14 -20.31 -41.14 20.40
CA ALA A 14 -19.02 -41.24 19.72
C ALA A 14 -18.96 -42.37 18.70
N PHE A 15 -19.60 -43.48 19.03
CA PHE A 15 -19.57 -44.73 18.21
C PHE A 15 -20.99 -45.20 17.88
N PRO A 16 -21.64 -44.62 16.87
CA PRO A 16 -23.01 -45.03 16.49
C PRO A 16 -23.07 -46.50 16.10
N GLY A 17 -24.03 -47.22 16.67
CA GLY A 17 -24.23 -48.62 16.42
C GLY A 17 -23.39 -49.58 17.27
N ILE A 18 -22.67 -49.06 18.26
CA ILE A 18 -21.94 -49.89 19.25
C ILE A 18 -22.92 -50.73 20.06
N LYS A 19 -22.57 -52.00 20.33
CA LYS A 19 -23.39 -52.93 21.09
C LYS A 19 -23.14 -52.78 22.61
N ALA A 20 -24.07 -53.28 23.44
CA ALA A 20 -23.97 -53.16 24.87
C ALA A 20 -22.75 -53.88 25.46
N ASP A 21 -22.42 -55.04 24.96
CA ASP A 21 -21.24 -55.84 25.30
C ASP A 21 -19.92 -55.12 24.94
N GLU A 22 -19.87 -54.45 23.80
CA GLU A 22 -18.70 -53.64 23.37
C GLU A 22 -18.53 -52.39 24.27
N ILE A 23 -19.65 -51.80 24.76
CA ILE A 23 -19.60 -50.66 25.73
C ILE A 23 -19.05 -51.14 27.07
N GLU A 24 -19.49 -52.30 27.55
CA GLU A 24 -19.01 -52.87 28.83
C GLU A 24 -17.51 -53.18 28.74
N GLU A 25 -17.03 -53.76 27.62
CA GLU A 25 -15.62 -54.05 27.38
C GLU A 25 -14.79 -52.75 27.34
N LEU A 26 -15.28 -51.69 26.64
CA LEU A 26 -14.61 -50.42 26.57
C LEU A 26 -14.47 -49.78 27.96
N VAL A 27 -15.56 -49.75 28.75
CA VAL A 27 -15.56 -49.18 30.11
C VAL A 27 -14.66 -49.97 31.03
N ALA A 28 -14.71 -51.34 31.00
CA ALA A 28 -13.90 -52.18 31.84
C ALA A 28 -12.38 -52.04 31.63
N ASN A 29 -11.96 -51.67 30.36
CA ASN A 29 -10.57 -51.49 30.00
C ASN A 29 -10.11 -50.01 30.06
N SER A 30 -10.97 -49.07 30.53
CA SER A 30 -10.70 -47.65 30.59
C SER A 30 -10.53 -47.11 31.98
N GLN A 31 -9.92 -45.92 32.07
CA GLN A 31 -9.83 -45.11 33.32
C GLN A 31 -10.50 -43.76 33.09
N VAL A 32 -11.33 -43.36 34.05
CA VAL A 32 -11.93 -42.01 34.04
C VAL A 32 -11.04 -41.06 34.83
N ARG A 33 -10.62 -39.96 34.18
CA ARG A 33 -9.80 -38.91 34.81
C ARG A 33 -10.41 -37.55 34.61
N SER A 34 -10.13 -36.64 35.57
CA SER A 34 -10.57 -35.25 35.49
C SER A 34 -9.37 -34.31 35.48
N TYR A 35 -9.49 -33.24 34.70
CA TYR A 35 -8.45 -32.24 34.47
C TYR A 35 -8.98 -30.85 34.76
N ALA A 36 -8.14 -30.00 35.34
CA ALA A 36 -8.45 -28.59 35.58
C ALA A 36 -8.36 -27.81 34.23
N PRO A 37 -9.08 -26.68 34.13
CA PRO A 37 -8.92 -25.78 32.97
C PRO A 37 -7.45 -25.40 32.77
N GLY A 38 -6.98 -25.41 31.52
CA GLY A 38 -5.58 -25.14 31.13
C GLY A 38 -4.64 -26.36 31.26
N ALA A 39 -5.08 -27.51 31.77
CA ALA A 39 -4.25 -28.71 31.82
C ALA A 39 -3.99 -29.25 30.38
N VAL A 40 -2.72 -29.51 30.05
CA VAL A 40 -2.31 -30.11 28.76
C VAL A 40 -2.39 -31.63 28.89
N LEU A 41 -3.19 -32.26 28.02
CA LEU A 41 -3.40 -33.70 28.00
C LEU A 41 -2.37 -34.40 27.08
N CYS A 42 -2.03 -33.78 25.95
CA CYS A 42 -0.94 -34.22 25.10
C CYS A 42 -0.30 -33.03 24.39
N ARG A 43 0.99 -33.17 24.04
CA ARG A 43 1.75 -32.14 23.34
C ARG A 43 2.14 -32.60 21.93
N GLU A 44 2.05 -31.71 20.96
CA GLU A 44 2.53 -31.94 19.60
C GLU A 44 3.99 -32.48 19.60
N HIS A 45 4.29 -33.42 18.74
CA HIS A 45 5.58 -34.12 18.59
C HIS A 45 5.99 -35.03 19.76
N GLN A 46 5.25 -35.11 20.86
CA GLN A 46 5.54 -36.07 21.93
C GLN A 46 5.01 -37.47 21.57
N VAL A 47 5.74 -38.49 21.97
CA VAL A 47 5.31 -39.91 21.85
C VAL A 47 4.56 -40.27 23.12
N GLU A 48 3.28 -40.55 22.97
CA GLU A 48 2.39 -40.97 24.05
C GLU A 48 1.48 -42.10 23.57
N ASP A 49 1.11 -42.98 24.49
CA ASP A 49 0.41 -44.26 24.20
C ASP A 49 -1.05 -44.26 24.71
N ARG A 50 -1.70 -43.06 24.79
CA ARG A 50 -3.06 -42.98 25.31
C ARG A 50 -4.05 -42.47 24.28
N PHE A 51 -5.24 -43.06 24.32
CA PHE A 51 -6.45 -42.62 23.66
C PHE A 51 -7.35 -41.92 24.68
N TYR A 52 -8.00 -40.85 24.26
CA TYR A 52 -8.88 -40.04 25.08
C TYR A 52 -10.24 -39.85 24.45
N MET A 53 -11.32 -40.04 25.23
CA MET A 53 -12.67 -39.65 24.87
C MET A 53 -13.20 -38.66 25.90
N ILE A 54 -13.80 -37.56 25.47
CA ILE A 54 -14.36 -36.54 26.36
C ILE A 54 -15.73 -36.99 26.83
N LEU A 55 -15.89 -37.05 28.16
CA LEU A 55 -17.17 -37.33 28.82
C LEU A 55 -17.88 -36.04 29.23
N GLU A 56 -17.13 -35.06 29.71
CA GLU A 56 -17.65 -33.75 30.18
C GLU A 56 -16.60 -32.68 29.93
N GLY A 57 -17.06 -31.43 29.61
CA GLY A 57 -16.19 -30.28 29.40
C GLY A 57 -15.76 -30.14 27.93
N GLU A 58 -14.85 -29.20 27.71
CA GLU A 58 -14.31 -28.86 26.37
C GLU A 58 -12.78 -28.89 26.40
N ALA A 59 -12.17 -29.33 25.28
CA ALA A 59 -10.73 -29.28 25.04
C ALA A 59 -10.44 -28.55 23.73
N GLU A 60 -9.32 -27.82 23.68
CA GLU A 60 -8.81 -27.14 22.48
C GLU A 60 -7.67 -27.93 21.86
N VAL A 61 -7.74 -28.11 20.55
CA VAL A 61 -6.69 -28.73 19.74
C VAL A 61 -5.93 -27.62 19.04
N THR A 62 -4.66 -27.44 19.36
CA THR A 62 -3.78 -26.44 18.75
C THR A 62 -2.61 -27.10 18.03
N LYS A 63 -2.10 -26.42 17.00
CA LYS A 63 -0.92 -26.83 16.24
C LYS A 63 0.01 -25.65 16.04
N SER A 64 1.30 -25.88 16.21
CA SER A 64 2.34 -24.89 15.93
C SER A 64 2.51 -24.75 14.41
N ILE A 65 2.40 -23.49 13.90
CA ILE A 65 2.64 -23.17 12.48
C ILE A 65 4.07 -22.67 12.30
N ASN A 66 4.57 -21.85 13.23
CA ASN A 66 5.92 -21.29 13.26
C ASN A 66 6.37 -21.22 14.72
N ASN A 67 7.65 -20.99 14.98
CA ASN A 67 8.27 -20.98 16.33
C ASN A 67 7.55 -20.13 17.39
N ASN A 68 6.53 -19.30 17.03
CA ASN A 68 5.82 -18.41 17.96
C ASN A 68 4.31 -18.32 17.73
N GLU A 69 3.75 -19.11 16.84
CA GLU A 69 2.33 -18.97 16.45
C GLU A 69 1.63 -20.32 16.56
N GLU A 70 0.69 -20.44 17.53
CA GLU A 70 -0.20 -21.61 17.68
C GLU A 70 -1.54 -21.32 17.00
N ARG A 71 -1.98 -22.22 16.16
CA ARG A 71 -3.27 -22.16 15.49
C ARG A 71 -4.26 -23.10 16.15
N LEU A 72 -5.42 -22.59 16.55
CA LEU A 72 -6.55 -23.39 17.00
C LEU A 72 -7.11 -24.15 15.79
N LEU A 73 -7.08 -25.49 15.84
CA LEU A 73 -7.64 -26.34 14.82
C LEU A 73 -9.12 -26.66 15.05
N LYS A 74 -9.46 -27.08 16.29
CA LYS A 74 -10.81 -27.48 16.67
C LYS A 74 -11.01 -27.39 18.18
N THR A 75 -12.24 -27.13 18.60
CA THR A 75 -12.68 -27.40 20.00
C THR A 75 -13.41 -28.73 20.01
N LEU A 76 -13.06 -29.59 20.97
CA LEU A 76 -13.64 -30.90 21.20
C LEU A 76 -14.57 -30.85 22.39
N GLY A 77 -15.71 -31.52 22.31
CA GLY A 77 -16.72 -31.60 23.36
C GLY A 77 -17.10 -33.04 23.74
N PRO A 78 -18.12 -33.23 24.60
CA PRO A 78 -18.57 -34.56 25.02
C PRO A 78 -18.94 -35.45 23.82
N GLY A 79 -18.36 -36.68 23.78
CA GLY A 79 -18.48 -37.60 22.66
C GLY A 79 -17.38 -37.51 21.62
N ASP A 80 -16.60 -36.43 21.61
CA ASP A 80 -15.41 -36.35 20.77
C ASP A 80 -14.26 -37.18 21.39
N PHE A 81 -13.34 -37.62 20.52
CA PHE A 81 -12.16 -38.35 20.92
C PHE A 81 -10.90 -37.86 20.22
N PHE A 82 -9.75 -38.14 20.80
CA PHE A 82 -8.45 -37.74 20.26
C PHE A 82 -7.34 -38.71 20.70
N GLY A 83 -6.20 -38.62 20.01
CA GLY A 83 -5.04 -39.48 20.29
C GLY A 83 -5.00 -40.78 19.52
N GLU A 84 -6.06 -41.11 18.76
CA GLU A 84 -6.19 -42.30 17.94
C GLU A 84 -5.15 -42.36 16.82
N MET A 85 -4.87 -41.24 16.16
CA MET A 85 -3.94 -41.18 15.03
C MET A 85 -2.52 -41.60 15.43
N ALA A 86 -2.05 -41.13 16.58
CA ALA A 86 -0.74 -41.46 17.09
C ALA A 86 -0.63 -42.99 17.42
N LEU A 87 -1.70 -43.56 17.95
CA LEU A 87 -1.74 -45.00 18.29
C LEU A 87 -1.82 -45.89 17.06
N ILE A 88 -2.66 -45.54 16.07
CA ILE A 88 -2.84 -46.32 14.83
C ILE A 88 -1.56 -46.31 13.98
N HIS A 89 -0.91 -45.16 13.87
CA HIS A 89 0.28 -44.96 13.02
C HIS A 89 1.61 -45.19 13.75
N ASN A 90 1.58 -45.44 15.06
CA ASN A 90 2.78 -45.51 15.89
C ASN A 90 3.67 -44.26 15.73
N ALA A 91 3.05 -43.07 15.69
CA ALA A 91 3.65 -41.78 15.40
C ALA A 91 3.56 -40.82 16.59
N PRO A 92 4.39 -39.77 16.64
CA PRO A 92 4.20 -38.70 17.62
C PRO A 92 2.85 -37.99 17.50
N ARG A 93 2.41 -37.31 18.54
CA ARG A 93 1.17 -36.53 18.58
C ARG A 93 1.18 -35.47 17.45
N ALA A 94 0.09 -35.39 16.71
CA ALA A 94 -0.08 -34.50 15.58
C ALA A 94 -0.44 -33.07 15.98
N ALA A 95 -0.89 -32.83 17.23
CA ALA A 95 -1.30 -31.57 17.78
C ALA A 95 -1.23 -31.57 19.30
N THR A 96 -1.25 -30.39 19.91
CA THR A 96 -1.39 -30.20 21.36
C THR A 96 -2.87 -30.16 21.71
N VAL A 97 -3.27 -30.85 22.78
CA VAL A 97 -4.64 -30.82 23.32
C VAL A 97 -4.61 -30.36 24.76
N ALA A 98 -5.34 -29.28 25.06
CA ALA A 98 -5.45 -28.69 26.39
C ALA A 98 -6.93 -28.55 26.82
N ALA A 99 -7.19 -28.70 28.11
CA ALA A 99 -8.51 -28.53 28.68
C ALA A 99 -8.91 -27.05 28.63
N LYS A 100 -9.98 -26.69 27.93
CA LYS A 100 -10.56 -25.35 27.91
C LYS A 100 -11.40 -25.06 29.15
N SER A 101 -12.10 -26.07 29.66
CA SER A 101 -12.91 -26.04 30.86
C SER A 101 -12.52 -27.16 31.81
N ALA A 102 -13.20 -27.33 32.95
CA ALA A 102 -13.10 -28.56 33.72
C ALA A 102 -13.48 -29.74 32.83
N LEU A 103 -12.52 -30.63 32.61
CA LEU A 103 -12.61 -31.72 31.64
C LEU A 103 -12.59 -33.08 32.31
N THR A 104 -13.49 -33.96 31.90
CA THR A 104 -13.48 -35.37 32.31
C THR A 104 -13.35 -36.25 31.08
N THR A 105 -12.35 -37.12 31.06
CA THR A 105 -12.05 -38.02 29.95
C THR A 105 -12.16 -39.51 30.39
N LEU A 106 -12.46 -40.33 29.40
CA LEU A 106 -12.27 -41.75 29.46
C LEU A 106 -10.97 -42.08 28.68
N GLU A 107 -10.05 -42.76 29.34
CA GLU A 107 -8.69 -42.99 28.81
C GLU A 107 -8.44 -44.51 28.62
N LEU A 108 -7.80 -44.87 27.49
CA LEU A 108 -7.30 -46.19 27.21
C LEU A 108 -5.80 -46.13 26.95
N ASP A 109 -5.05 -47.10 27.45
CA ASP A 109 -3.69 -47.35 26.98
C ASP A 109 -3.71 -48.01 25.60
N LYS A 110 -2.55 -48.05 24.91
CA LYS A 110 -2.42 -48.62 23.57
C LYS A 110 -2.91 -50.07 23.51
N ALA A 111 -2.57 -50.90 24.50
CA ALA A 111 -2.93 -52.32 24.50
C ALA A 111 -4.46 -52.52 24.64
N ALA A 112 -5.10 -51.72 25.48
CA ALA A 112 -6.57 -51.74 25.62
C ALA A 112 -7.25 -51.17 24.36
N PHE A 113 -6.71 -50.10 23.79
CA PHE A 113 -7.20 -49.50 22.55
C PHE A 113 -7.14 -50.50 21.37
N ASP A 114 -6.00 -51.18 21.18
CA ASP A 114 -5.82 -52.15 20.14
C ASP A 114 -6.80 -53.35 20.29
N ARG A 115 -7.04 -53.83 21.51
CA ARG A 115 -8.03 -54.91 21.77
C ARG A 115 -9.44 -54.46 21.40
N VAL A 116 -9.85 -53.30 21.86
CA VAL A 116 -11.18 -52.77 21.58
C VAL A 116 -11.38 -52.51 20.08
N LEU A 117 -10.36 -51.99 19.41
CA LEU A 117 -10.41 -51.77 17.95
C LEU A 117 -10.53 -53.04 17.14
N HIS A 118 -9.86 -54.13 17.58
CA HIS A 118 -9.94 -55.46 16.91
C HIS A 118 -11.29 -56.13 17.15
N ASN A 119 -11.87 -55.97 18.34
CA ASN A 119 -13.10 -56.69 18.72
C ASN A 119 -14.38 -55.95 18.27
N SER A 120 -14.33 -54.62 18.03
CA SER A 120 -15.52 -53.83 17.68
C SER A 120 -15.44 -53.26 16.27
N SER A 121 -16.24 -53.83 15.37
CA SER A 121 -16.38 -53.27 14.02
C SER A 121 -17.07 -51.90 14.00
N SER A 122 -17.90 -51.60 15.00
CA SER A 122 -18.60 -50.34 15.15
C SER A 122 -17.63 -49.19 15.48
N ILE A 123 -16.72 -49.44 16.42
CA ILE A 123 -15.67 -48.48 16.82
C ILE A 123 -14.71 -48.26 15.65
N ALA A 124 -14.26 -49.35 14.98
CA ALA A 124 -13.36 -49.24 13.83
C ALA A 124 -13.96 -48.39 12.70
N LYS A 125 -15.23 -48.61 12.34
CA LYS A 125 -15.94 -47.84 11.31
C LYS A 125 -16.08 -46.34 11.71
N ALA A 126 -16.45 -46.04 12.92
CA ALA A 126 -16.60 -44.68 13.41
C ALA A 126 -15.26 -43.93 13.39
N MET A 127 -14.17 -44.57 13.79
CA MET A 127 -12.82 -44.01 13.75
C MET A 127 -12.37 -43.75 12.31
N VAL A 128 -12.56 -44.68 11.39
CA VAL A 128 -12.21 -44.47 9.95
C VAL A 128 -13.02 -43.31 9.39
N SER A 129 -14.31 -43.21 9.72
CA SER A 129 -15.16 -42.12 9.27
C SER A 129 -14.68 -40.75 9.80
N GLU A 130 -14.38 -40.67 11.10
CA GLU A 130 -13.91 -39.43 11.73
C GLU A 130 -12.53 -39.01 11.20
N ILE A 131 -11.58 -39.95 11.07
CA ILE A 131 -10.23 -39.68 10.51
C ILE A 131 -10.37 -39.21 9.06
N SER A 132 -11.21 -39.82 8.24
CA SER A 132 -11.44 -39.45 6.86
C SER A 132 -12.08 -38.04 6.76
N SER A 133 -12.97 -37.70 7.70
CA SER A 133 -13.56 -36.38 7.80
C SER A 133 -12.52 -35.30 8.17
N ARG A 134 -11.70 -35.60 9.19
CA ARG A 134 -10.61 -34.69 9.62
C ARG A 134 -9.57 -34.46 8.53
N LEU A 135 -9.19 -35.50 7.78
CA LEU A 135 -8.28 -35.36 6.65
C LEU A 135 -8.86 -34.44 5.57
N ARG A 136 -10.13 -34.66 5.19
CA ARG A 136 -10.78 -33.79 4.18
C ARG A 136 -10.84 -32.33 4.58
N VAL A 137 -11.17 -32.04 5.85
CA VAL A 137 -11.21 -30.66 6.38
C VAL A 137 -9.82 -30.04 6.36
N ASN A 138 -8.79 -30.79 6.78
CA ASN A 138 -7.40 -30.30 6.76
C ASN A 138 -6.89 -30.06 5.33
N ASP A 139 -7.17 -30.97 4.39
CA ASP A 139 -6.79 -30.79 2.98
C ASP A 139 -7.49 -29.58 2.37
N GLN A 140 -8.78 -29.39 2.65
CA GLN A 140 -9.52 -28.22 2.18
C GLN A 140 -8.93 -26.92 2.74
N MET A 141 -8.64 -26.88 4.04
CA MET A 141 -8.01 -25.67 4.66
C MET A 141 -6.63 -25.41 4.04
N ALA A 142 -5.83 -26.43 3.77
CA ALA A 142 -4.52 -26.27 3.15
C ALA A 142 -4.64 -25.74 1.71
N VAL A 143 -5.59 -26.26 0.94
CA VAL A 143 -5.86 -25.78 -0.44
C VAL A 143 -6.34 -24.33 -0.43
N ASP A 144 -7.22 -23.95 0.49
CA ASP A 144 -7.75 -22.60 0.58
C ASP A 144 -6.65 -21.59 1.03
N ASP A 145 -5.79 -21.98 1.97
CA ASP A 145 -4.62 -21.17 2.38
C ASP A 145 -3.64 -20.95 1.21
N LEU A 146 -3.35 -22.02 0.45
CA LEU A 146 -2.50 -21.93 -0.73
C LEU A 146 -3.10 -21.04 -1.82
N ARG A 147 -4.42 -21.12 -2.04
CA ARG A 147 -5.11 -20.27 -3.02
C ARG A 147 -5.06 -18.80 -2.60
N MET A 148 -5.29 -18.50 -1.32
CA MET A 148 -5.21 -17.13 -0.79
C MET A 148 -3.81 -16.55 -1.00
N ARG A 149 -2.76 -17.29 -0.61
CA ARG A 149 -1.36 -16.85 -0.81
C ARG A 149 -0.99 -16.69 -2.28
N ALA A 150 -1.49 -17.57 -3.15
CA ALA A 150 -1.27 -17.46 -4.59
C ALA A 150 -1.92 -16.19 -5.17
N SER A 151 -3.13 -15.83 -4.70
CA SER A 151 -3.80 -14.59 -5.10
C SER A 151 -3.05 -13.35 -4.61
N GLU A 152 -2.64 -13.31 -3.33
CA GLU A 152 -1.85 -12.20 -2.76
C GLU A 152 -0.52 -12.00 -3.52
N LEU A 153 0.13 -13.10 -3.85
CA LEU A 153 1.39 -13.08 -4.62
C LEU A 153 1.16 -12.56 -6.04
N ALA A 154 0.09 -12.99 -6.70
CA ALA A 154 -0.27 -12.51 -8.04
C ALA A 154 -0.55 -10.99 -8.05
N ASP A 155 -1.30 -10.48 -7.06
CA ASP A 155 -1.58 -9.06 -6.91
C ASP A 155 -0.29 -8.24 -6.64
N ALA A 156 0.63 -8.79 -5.82
CA ALA A 156 1.93 -8.16 -5.58
C ALA A 156 2.79 -8.11 -6.84
N TYR A 157 2.83 -9.20 -7.62
CA TYR A 157 3.55 -9.23 -8.89
C TYR A 157 2.96 -8.26 -9.92
N GLN A 158 1.63 -8.15 -9.98
CA GLN A 158 0.99 -7.20 -10.88
C GLN A 158 1.37 -5.75 -10.55
N LYS A 159 1.29 -5.38 -9.27
CA LYS A 159 1.70 -4.05 -8.79
C LYS A 159 3.16 -3.76 -9.12
N LEU A 160 4.05 -4.74 -8.92
CA LEU A 160 5.47 -4.59 -9.23
C LEU A 160 5.70 -4.39 -10.74
N ALA A 161 4.99 -5.14 -11.58
CA ALA A 161 5.07 -5.00 -13.04
C ALA A 161 4.58 -3.62 -13.53
N GLU A 162 3.49 -3.10 -12.95
CA GLU A 162 2.98 -1.75 -13.24
C GLU A 162 3.99 -0.67 -12.82
N GLN A 163 4.62 -0.81 -11.66
CA GLN A 163 5.68 0.09 -11.19
C GLN A 163 6.93 0.06 -12.09
N ASP A 164 7.36 -1.13 -12.52
CA ASP A 164 8.52 -1.28 -13.41
C ASP A 164 8.24 -0.66 -14.79
N LEU A 165 7.03 -0.86 -15.33
CA LEU A 165 6.60 -0.24 -16.58
C LEU A 165 6.62 1.30 -16.47
N ALA A 166 5.99 1.86 -15.45
CA ALA A 166 5.98 3.31 -15.21
C ALA A 166 7.40 3.88 -15.04
N ARG A 167 8.29 3.13 -14.38
CA ARG A 167 9.71 3.51 -14.23
C ARG A 167 10.45 3.52 -15.58
N ARG A 168 10.20 2.53 -16.43
CA ARG A 168 10.81 2.48 -17.78
C ARG A 168 10.33 3.61 -18.68
N GLU A 169 9.03 3.89 -18.67
CA GLU A 169 8.46 5.03 -19.39
C GLU A 169 9.06 6.36 -18.92
N PHE A 170 9.18 6.53 -17.58
CA PHE A 170 9.83 7.70 -17.01
C PHE A 170 11.26 7.89 -17.49
N LEU A 171 12.09 6.84 -17.46
CA LEU A 171 13.47 6.90 -17.94
C LEU A 171 13.57 7.18 -19.45
N THR A 172 12.66 6.61 -20.22
CA THR A 172 12.60 6.83 -21.68
C THR A 172 12.26 8.29 -21.98
N ASN A 173 11.29 8.85 -21.28
CA ASN A 173 10.89 10.25 -21.43
C ASN A 173 12.03 11.20 -21.02
N ILE A 174 12.73 10.94 -19.91
CA ILE A 174 13.93 11.70 -19.51
C ILE A 174 14.95 11.69 -20.65
N ALA A 175 15.26 10.52 -21.20
CA ALA A 175 16.25 10.41 -22.26
C ALA A 175 15.86 11.23 -23.53
N HIS A 176 14.57 11.27 -23.86
CA HIS A 176 14.05 12.08 -24.95
C HIS A 176 14.16 13.58 -24.66
N GLU A 177 13.73 14.02 -23.50
CA GLU A 177 13.74 15.42 -23.08
C GLU A 177 15.15 16.00 -22.88
N LEU A 178 16.13 15.16 -22.55
CA LEU A 178 17.55 15.53 -22.51
C LEU A 178 18.18 15.59 -23.91
N ARG A 179 17.82 14.68 -24.80
CA ARG A 179 18.44 14.55 -26.14
C ARG A 179 18.17 15.78 -26.99
N THR A 180 16.95 16.30 -26.99
CA THR A 180 16.54 17.42 -27.84
C THR A 180 17.37 18.69 -27.58
N PRO A 181 17.43 19.25 -26.35
CA PRO A 181 18.23 20.43 -26.10
C PRO A 181 19.74 20.18 -26.25
N LEU A 182 20.21 18.95 -25.97
CA LEU A 182 21.60 18.57 -26.17
C LEU A 182 21.99 18.60 -27.65
N MET A 183 21.14 18.06 -28.55
CA MET A 183 21.40 18.08 -29.97
C MET A 183 21.41 19.53 -30.50
N VAL A 184 20.47 20.37 -30.08
CA VAL A 184 20.42 21.78 -30.47
C VAL A 184 21.69 22.51 -30.05
N ALA A 185 22.06 22.38 -28.74
CA ALA A 185 23.26 23.02 -28.20
C ALA A 185 24.53 22.54 -28.93
N THR A 186 24.65 21.21 -29.16
CA THR A 186 25.80 20.64 -29.89
C THR A 186 25.89 21.12 -31.33
N GLY A 187 24.73 21.17 -32.02
CA GLY A 187 24.67 21.68 -33.40
C GLY A 187 25.14 23.12 -33.52
N TYR A 188 24.66 24.01 -32.64
CA TYR A 188 25.13 25.40 -32.61
C TYR A 188 26.59 25.52 -32.23
N LEU A 189 27.11 24.74 -31.28
CA LEU A 189 28.53 24.71 -30.95
C LEU A 189 29.40 24.28 -32.14
N GLN A 190 28.98 23.28 -32.92
CA GLN A 190 29.70 22.88 -34.13
C GLN A 190 29.70 23.98 -35.20
N MET A 191 28.59 24.72 -35.38
CA MET A 191 28.54 25.86 -36.31
C MET A 191 29.44 27.00 -35.84
N LEU A 192 29.52 27.28 -34.52
CA LEU A 192 30.43 28.23 -33.91
C LEU A 192 31.91 27.83 -34.15
N GLN A 193 32.24 26.57 -33.88
CA GLN A 193 33.62 26.05 -34.09
C GLN A 193 34.08 26.10 -35.53
N LYS A 194 33.19 25.91 -36.52
CA LYS A 194 33.48 26.00 -37.96
C LYS A 194 33.49 27.41 -38.49
N GLY A 195 33.24 28.43 -37.64
CA GLY A 195 33.18 29.82 -38.10
C GLY A 195 32.03 30.16 -39.05
N ILE A 196 30.95 29.33 -39.04
CA ILE A 196 29.79 29.52 -39.92
C ILE A 196 28.92 30.69 -39.46
N LEU A 197 28.90 30.96 -38.16
CA LEU A 197 28.11 32.03 -37.54
C LEU A 197 28.99 33.27 -37.36
N SER A 198 28.51 34.46 -37.75
CA SER A 198 29.20 35.72 -37.64
C SER A 198 28.25 36.86 -37.26
N GLY A 199 28.75 37.94 -36.65
CA GLY A 199 27.97 39.12 -36.28
C GLY A 199 26.83 38.76 -35.31
N GLU A 200 25.62 39.21 -35.63
CA GLU A 200 24.42 38.95 -34.81
C GLU A 200 24.09 37.45 -34.67
N GLN A 201 24.38 36.65 -35.71
CA GLN A 201 24.14 35.22 -35.66
C GLN A 201 25.05 34.49 -34.64
N LEU A 202 26.24 34.99 -34.40
CA LEU A 202 27.16 34.49 -33.37
C LEU A 202 26.55 34.66 -31.97
N SER A 203 26.07 35.88 -31.66
CA SER A 203 25.44 36.20 -30.38
C SER A 203 24.17 35.36 -30.15
N ALA A 204 23.30 35.28 -31.15
CA ALA A 204 22.07 34.47 -31.11
C ALA A 204 22.38 32.95 -30.93
N GLY A 205 23.46 32.46 -31.58
CA GLY A 205 23.92 31.10 -31.42
C GLY A 205 24.40 30.77 -30.02
N ILE A 206 25.21 31.66 -29.43
CA ILE A 206 25.68 31.54 -28.02
C ILE A 206 24.49 31.55 -27.05
N GLU A 207 23.53 32.46 -27.25
CA GLU A 207 22.35 32.55 -26.42
C GLU A 207 21.48 31.30 -26.53
N THR A 208 21.36 30.73 -27.72
CA THR A 208 20.64 29.47 -27.94
C THR A 208 21.31 28.31 -27.20
N VAL A 209 22.67 28.21 -27.26
CA VAL A 209 23.41 27.21 -26.48
C VAL A 209 23.18 27.40 -24.98
N ALA A 210 23.33 28.63 -24.46
CA ALA A 210 23.14 28.93 -23.05
C ALA A 210 21.73 28.54 -22.57
N ARG A 211 20.69 28.85 -23.36
CA ARG A 211 19.30 28.52 -23.05
C ARG A 211 19.07 27.00 -22.98
N ASN A 212 19.60 26.25 -23.93
CA ASN A 212 19.46 24.78 -23.95
C ASN A 212 20.24 24.11 -22.81
N VAL A 213 21.42 24.58 -22.47
CA VAL A 213 22.18 24.10 -21.30
C VAL A 213 21.41 24.41 -20.00
N GLN A 214 20.82 25.59 -19.86
CA GLN A 214 20.00 25.92 -18.70
C GLN A 214 18.74 25.04 -18.62
N GLN A 215 18.14 24.69 -19.75
CA GLN A 215 17.00 23.78 -19.80
C GLN A 215 17.39 22.37 -19.31
N ILE A 216 18.56 21.87 -19.71
CA ILE A 216 19.10 20.58 -19.22
C ILE A 216 19.32 20.64 -17.70
N ALA A 217 19.95 21.71 -17.20
CA ALA A 217 20.20 21.87 -15.77
C ALA A 217 18.91 21.90 -14.94
N ASN A 218 17.89 22.60 -15.44
CA ASN A 218 16.57 22.62 -14.80
C ASN A 218 15.92 21.22 -14.79
N LEU A 219 15.98 20.46 -15.90
CA LEU A 219 15.45 19.11 -15.95
C LEU A 219 16.14 18.19 -14.95
N VAL A 220 17.47 18.22 -14.86
CA VAL A 220 18.23 17.44 -13.89
C VAL A 220 17.82 17.78 -12.46
N ASN A 221 17.68 19.08 -12.13
CA ASN A 221 17.24 19.53 -10.82
C ASN A 221 15.79 19.11 -10.50
N ASP A 222 14.91 19.06 -11.50
CA ASP A 222 13.53 18.58 -11.34
C ASP A 222 13.50 17.07 -11.05
N ILE A 223 14.33 16.29 -11.75
CA ILE A 223 14.47 14.85 -11.53
C ILE A 223 15.03 14.55 -10.14
N LEU A 224 16.11 15.23 -9.73
CA LEU A 224 16.70 15.07 -8.40
C LEU A 224 15.70 15.40 -7.32
N PHE A 225 14.96 16.50 -7.46
CA PHE A 225 13.93 16.85 -6.49
C PHE A 225 12.82 15.79 -6.38
N LEU A 226 12.36 15.24 -7.51
CA LEU A 226 11.37 14.14 -7.48
C LEU A 226 11.91 12.90 -6.76
N GLN A 227 13.21 12.58 -6.94
CA GLN A 227 13.83 11.45 -6.24
C GLN A 227 14.00 11.72 -4.75
N GLU A 228 14.39 12.93 -4.36
CA GLU A 228 14.50 13.33 -2.95
C GLU A 228 13.16 13.24 -2.24
N MET A 229 12.09 13.69 -2.89
CA MET A 229 10.72 13.61 -2.35
C MET A 229 10.24 12.18 -2.09
N ASP A 230 10.68 11.21 -2.87
CA ASP A 230 10.31 9.81 -2.69
C ASP A 230 11.10 9.14 -1.54
N LEU A 231 12.26 9.69 -1.15
CA LEU A 231 13.18 9.10 -0.19
C LEU A 231 13.15 9.74 1.20
N VAL A 232 12.81 11.03 1.29
CA VAL A 232 12.88 11.82 2.53
C VAL A 232 11.50 12.29 2.94
N LEU A 233 11.09 11.95 4.17
CA LEU A 233 9.89 12.54 4.75
C LEU A 233 10.18 14.00 5.08
N PRO A 234 9.39 14.96 4.58
CA PRO A 234 9.60 16.38 4.85
C PRO A 234 9.40 16.67 6.34
N GLU A 235 10.29 17.46 6.92
CA GLU A 235 10.11 18.02 8.25
C GLU A 235 9.11 19.19 8.16
N PHE A 236 7.89 18.95 8.60
CA PHE A 236 6.85 19.98 8.58
C PHE A 236 7.05 20.96 9.73
N GLN A 237 6.99 22.24 9.37
CA GLN A 237 7.05 23.36 10.30
C GLN A 237 5.98 24.41 9.96
N ALA A 238 5.86 25.42 10.80
CA ALA A 238 4.96 26.55 10.52
C ALA A 238 5.54 27.41 9.40
N VAL A 239 4.89 27.46 8.24
CA VAL A 239 5.32 28.21 7.06
C VAL A 239 4.39 29.37 6.80
N ASP A 240 4.93 30.59 6.69
CA ASP A 240 4.20 31.78 6.25
C ASP A 240 4.14 31.81 4.72
N MET A 241 2.96 31.56 4.16
CA MET A 241 2.75 31.59 2.71
C MET A 241 2.86 32.99 2.10
N ASN A 242 2.71 34.08 2.88
CA ASN A 242 2.98 35.45 2.37
C ASN A 242 4.47 35.63 2.08
N GLU A 243 5.33 35.10 2.95
CA GLU A 243 6.80 35.15 2.75
C GLU A 243 7.19 34.35 1.52
N VAL A 244 6.72 33.10 1.42
CA VAL A 244 6.98 32.20 0.27
C VAL A 244 6.51 32.84 -1.04
N ALA A 245 5.28 33.35 -1.09
CA ALA A 245 4.75 33.98 -2.30
C ALA A 245 5.45 35.32 -2.62
N GLY A 246 5.87 36.08 -1.62
CA GLY A 246 6.68 37.31 -1.80
C GLY A 246 8.03 37.01 -2.45
N GLN A 247 8.71 35.92 -2.04
CA GLN A 247 9.98 35.47 -2.64
C GLN A 247 9.78 35.06 -4.09
N VAL A 248 8.73 34.24 -4.37
CA VAL A 248 8.38 33.83 -5.73
C VAL A 248 8.03 35.03 -6.61
N PHE A 249 7.22 35.97 -6.10
CA PHE A 249 6.90 37.18 -6.81
C PHE A 249 8.14 37.99 -7.17
N ALA A 250 9.02 38.28 -6.21
CA ALA A 250 10.25 39.01 -6.45
C ALA A 250 11.13 38.38 -7.52
N ARG A 251 11.21 37.05 -7.51
CA ARG A 251 12.01 36.25 -8.49
C ARG A 251 11.45 36.26 -9.90
N TYR A 252 10.11 36.22 -10.04
CA TYR A 252 9.47 36.10 -11.36
C TYR A 252 9.01 37.46 -11.93
N HIS A 253 8.94 38.52 -11.15
CA HIS A 253 8.51 39.84 -11.60
C HIS A 253 9.34 40.40 -12.77
N PRO A 254 10.71 40.30 -12.79
CA PRO A 254 11.49 40.77 -13.94
C PRO A 254 11.15 39.96 -15.21
N LYS A 255 11.05 38.63 -15.12
CA LYS A 255 10.72 37.72 -16.24
C LYS A 255 9.32 37.99 -16.78
N ALA A 256 8.35 38.24 -15.90
CA ALA A 256 6.98 38.63 -16.29
C ALA A 256 6.97 39.92 -17.10
N LYS A 257 7.70 40.93 -16.62
CA LYS A 257 7.82 42.22 -17.31
C LYS A 257 8.42 42.10 -18.71
N GLU A 258 9.45 41.29 -18.89
CA GLU A 258 10.05 40.98 -20.20
C GLU A 258 9.05 40.39 -21.19
N ARG A 259 8.04 39.66 -20.70
CA ARG A 259 6.97 39.03 -21.50
C ARG A 259 5.68 39.85 -21.57
N ASN A 260 5.70 41.09 -21.12
CA ASN A 260 4.54 42.01 -21.04
C ASN A 260 3.39 41.40 -20.16
N VAL A 261 3.73 40.54 -19.19
CA VAL A 261 2.80 40.02 -18.19
C VAL A 261 2.85 40.89 -16.94
N ASN A 262 1.69 41.32 -16.46
CA ASN A 262 1.56 42.09 -15.25
C ASN A 262 1.36 41.14 -14.05
N LEU A 263 2.47 40.73 -13.45
CA LEU A 263 2.43 39.84 -12.28
C LEU A 263 2.03 40.66 -11.05
N ARG A 264 0.98 40.27 -10.37
CA ARG A 264 0.48 40.87 -9.13
C ARG A 264 0.52 39.89 -7.98
N PHE A 265 0.85 40.35 -6.80
CA PHE A 265 0.78 39.59 -5.57
C PHE A 265 -0.06 40.40 -4.56
N LEU A 266 -1.12 39.73 -4.04
CA LEU A 266 -2.03 40.28 -3.04
C LEU A 266 -1.80 39.54 -1.71
N PRO A 267 -0.96 40.08 -0.81
CA PRO A 267 -0.71 39.50 0.49
C PRO A 267 -1.96 39.55 1.36
N SER A 268 -2.17 38.53 2.20
CA SER A 268 -3.26 38.46 3.17
C SER A 268 -2.69 38.65 4.60
N PRO A 269 -2.84 39.85 5.23
CA PRO A 269 -2.15 40.16 6.49
C PRO A 269 -2.51 39.27 7.68
N SER A 270 -3.67 38.61 7.65
CA SER A 270 -4.15 37.70 8.70
C SER A 270 -4.12 36.23 8.30
N LEU A 271 -3.28 35.86 7.33
CA LEU A 271 -3.16 34.48 6.89
C LEU A 271 -2.45 33.65 7.97
N PRO A 272 -3.09 32.56 8.46
CA PRO A 272 -2.42 31.68 9.41
C PRO A 272 -1.31 30.88 8.71
N PRO A 273 -0.24 30.49 9.44
CA PRO A 273 0.79 29.65 8.88
C PRO A 273 0.23 28.28 8.47
N VAL A 274 0.87 27.64 7.49
CA VAL A 274 0.53 26.29 7.04
C VAL A 274 1.53 25.26 7.59
N SER A 275 1.09 24.02 7.70
CA SER A 275 1.97 22.90 8.03
C SER A 275 2.72 22.44 6.78
N GLY A 276 4.04 22.63 6.72
CA GLY A 276 4.76 22.24 5.53
C GLY A 276 6.28 22.45 5.55
N ASP A 277 6.90 22.12 4.41
CA ASP A 277 8.28 22.46 4.09
C ASP A 277 8.32 23.66 3.13
N ALA A 278 8.92 24.75 3.59
CA ALA A 278 8.94 26.02 2.87
C ALA A 278 9.57 25.90 1.47
N LYS A 279 10.65 25.10 1.32
CA LYS A 279 11.36 24.94 0.04
C LYS A 279 10.51 24.19 -0.98
N SER A 280 9.83 23.14 -0.58
CA SER A 280 8.93 22.37 -1.45
C SER A 280 7.72 23.21 -1.86
N LEU A 281 7.12 23.97 -0.91
CA LEU A 281 6.00 24.86 -1.20
C LEU A 281 6.40 26.03 -2.12
N GLU A 282 7.59 26.60 -1.91
CA GLU A 282 8.16 27.60 -2.83
C GLU A 282 8.28 27.04 -4.24
N ARG A 283 8.83 25.82 -4.39
CA ARG A 283 9.02 25.18 -5.69
C ARG A 283 7.69 24.88 -6.39
N ALA A 284 6.67 24.42 -5.66
CA ALA A 284 5.33 24.23 -6.19
C ALA A 284 4.73 25.54 -6.71
N LEU A 285 4.85 26.60 -5.93
CA LEU A 285 4.33 27.91 -6.33
C LEU A 285 5.10 28.52 -7.50
N MET A 286 6.44 28.34 -7.55
CA MET A 286 7.27 28.75 -8.69
C MET A 286 6.81 28.06 -9.99
N ALA A 287 6.51 26.77 -9.96
CA ALA A 287 6.04 26.04 -11.13
C ALA A 287 4.69 26.57 -11.65
N LEU A 288 3.77 26.95 -10.76
CA LEU A 288 2.50 27.55 -11.15
C LEU A 288 2.68 28.94 -11.75
N VAL A 289 3.50 29.79 -11.13
CA VAL A 289 3.76 31.18 -11.62
C VAL A 289 4.51 31.12 -12.96
N ASP A 290 5.49 30.23 -13.12
CA ASP A 290 6.19 30.06 -14.39
C ASP A 290 5.24 29.63 -15.51
N ASN A 291 4.33 28.69 -15.23
CA ASN A 291 3.31 28.28 -16.19
C ASN A 291 2.35 29.42 -16.55
N ALA A 292 1.87 30.18 -15.56
CA ALA A 292 0.97 31.30 -15.79
C ALA A 292 1.60 32.37 -16.71
N ILE A 293 2.88 32.72 -16.48
CA ILE A 293 3.62 33.66 -17.35
C ILE A 293 3.85 33.07 -18.74
N LYS A 294 4.20 31.79 -18.82
CA LYS A 294 4.50 31.10 -20.08
C LYS A 294 3.28 30.97 -20.98
N PHE A 295 2.12 30.65 -20.42
CA PHE A 295 0.88 30.46 -21.16
C PHE A 295 0.04 31.74 -21.32
N SER A 296 0.64 32.89 -21.07
CA SER A 296 0.09 34.22 -21.35
C SER A 296 0.87 34.93 -22.46
N PRO A 297 0.92 34.42 -23.71
CA PRO A 297 1.80 34.90 -24.78
C PRO A 297 1.42 36.32 -25.26
N LYS A 298 0.17 36.72 -25.06
CA LYS A 298 -0.31 38.09 -25.42
C LYS A 298 -0.14 39.09 -24.30
N GLY A 299 0.57 38.70 -23.22
CA GLY A 299 0.59 39.47 -21.97
C GLY A 299 -0.70 39.27 -21.18
N GLY A 300 -0.97 40.22 -20.27
CA GLY A 300 -2.16 40.19 -19.39
C GLY A 300 -1.78 40.10 -17.93
N ASP A 301 -2.79 39.97 -17.09
CA ASP A 301 -2.62 39.88 -15.64
C ASP A 301 -2.40 38.43 -15.20
N VAL A 302 -1.40 38.22 -14.33
CA VAL A 302 -1.21 37.02 -13.53
C VAL A 302 -1.25 37.39 -12.08
N GLU A 303 -2.13 36.78 -11.31
CA GLU A 303 -2.39 37.18 -9.93
C GLU A 303 -2.17 36.03 -8.95
N ILE A 304 -1.41 36.30 -7.87
CA ILE A 304 -1.24 35.39 -6.74
C ILE A 304 -2.13 35.89 -5.61
N ARG A 305 -3.16 35.15 -5.24
CA ARG A 305 -4.10 35.44 -4.17
C ARG A 305 -4.06 34.40 -3.08
N MET A 306 -4.25 34.83 -1.84
CA MET A 306 -4.28 33.91 -0.71
C MET A 306 -5.41 34.27 0.25
N PHE A 307 -6.08 33.28 0.78
CA PHE A 307 -7.11 33.48 1.82
C PHE A 307 -7.24 32.23 2.69
N ALA A 308 -7.66 32.47 3.93
CA ALA A 308 -7.98 31.37 4.84
C ALA A 308 -9.46 30.97 4.71
N GLN A 309 -9.75 29.70 4.57
CA GLN A 309 -11.10 29.16 4.59
C GLN A 309 -11.14 27.92 5.47
N ASP A 310 -12.02 27.93 6.46
CA ASP A 310 -12.17 26.85 7.44
C ASP A 310 -10.83 26.47 8.11
N ASN A 311 -10.38 25.22 8.00
CA ASN A 311 -9.10 24.76 8.53
C ASN A 311 -7.97 24.76 7.49
N ASN A 312 -8.16 25.42 6.34
CA ASN A 312 -7.21 25.45 5.25
C ASN A 312 -6.78 26.88 4.89
N VAL A 313 -5.64 26.96 4.23
CA VAL A 313 -5.15 28.13 3.50
C VAL A 313 -5.21 27.78 2.03
N LYS A 314 -5.82 28.65 1.24
CA LYS A 314 -5.88 28.56 -0.22
C LYS A 314 -4.93 29.58 -0.85
N VAL A 315 -4.10 29.08 -1.77
CA VAL A 315 -3.17 29.90 -2.57
C VAL A 315 -3.54 29.69 -4.03
N THR A 316 -4.04 30.72 -4.68
CA THR A 316 -4.49 30.68 -6.08
C THR A 316 -3.54 31.46 -6.96
N VAL A 317 -3.10 30.84 -8.05
CA VAL A 317 -2.41 31.53 -9.16
C VAL A 317 -3.38 31.51 -10.34
N GLU A 318 -3.80 32.73 -10.74
CA GLU A 318 -4.74 32.94 -11.83
C GLU A 318 -4.06 33.68 -12.99
N ASP A 319 -4.24 33.16 -14.20
CA ASP A 319 -3.79 33.75 -15.44
C ASP A 319 -4.96 34.03 -16.40
N HIS A 320 -4.77 34.96 -17.32
CA HIS A 320 -5.70 35.29 -18.40
C HIS A 320 -5.14 34.89 -19.76
N GLY A 321 -4.42 33.77 -19.78
CA GLY A 321 -3.75 33.24 -20.95
C GLY A 321 -4.65 32.41 -21.86
N ILE A 322 -4.03 31.42 -22.54
CA ILE A 322 -4.70 30.58 -23.53
C ILE A 322 -5.75 29.64 -22.93
N GLY A 323 -5.66 29.36 -21.63
CA GLY A 323 -6.52 28.37 -20.96
C GLY A 323 -6.25 26.93 -21.39
N ILE A 324 -7.02 26.00 -20.81
CA ILE A 324 -6.84 24.56 -20.97
C ILE A 324 -8.13 23.92 -21.46
N GLY A 325 -8.04 23.09 -22.49
CA GLY A 325 -9.17 22.34 -23.03
C GLY A 325 -9.62 21.23 -22.08
N LYS A 326 -10.91 20.92 -22.09
CA LYS A 326 -11.51 19.89 -21.22
C LYS A 326 -10.84 18.52 -21.37
N GLU A 327 -10.37 18.18 -22.57
CA GLU A 327 -9.70 16.90 -22.86
C GLU A 327 -8.31 16.81 -22.21
N ALA A 328 -7.63 17.95 -22.06
CA ALA A 328 -6.30 18.04 -21.45
C ALA A 328 -6.33 18.04 -19.91
N LEU A 329 -7.38 18.61 -19.29
CA LEU A 329 -7.49 18.76 -17.84
C LEU A 329 -7.19 17.50 -17.03
N PRO A 330 -7.64 16.31 -17.39
CA PRO A 330 -7.31 15.08 -16.64
C PRO A 330 -5.83 14.71 -16.67
N ARG A 331 -5.09 15.17 -17.70
CA ARG A 331 -3.71 14.77 -17.98
C ARG A 331 -2.66 15.82 -17.65
N ILE A 332 -3.03 17.05 -17.39
CA ILE A 332 -2.06 18.15 -17.15
C ILE A 332 -1.12 17.91 -15.96
N PHE A 333 -1.49 16.99 -15.06
CA PHE A 333 -0.69 16.59 -13.91
C PHE A 333 0.15 15.33 -14.16
N ASP A 334 0.03 14.71 -15.35
CA ASP A 334 0.84 13.57 -15.73
C ASP A 334 2.28 14.04 -15.98
N ARG A 335 3.26 13.22 -15.61
CA ARG A 335 4.68 13.53 -15.85
C ARG A 335 4.95 13.59 -17.36
N PHE A 336 5.70 14.60 -17.81
CA PHE A 336 6.04 14.86 -19.22
C PHE A 336 4.86 15.18 -20.13
N TYR A 337 3.66 15.39 -19.57
CA TYR A 337 2.55 15.86 -20.38
C TYR A 337 2.70 17.37 -20.66
N HIS A 338 2.66 17.73 -21.92
CA HIS A 338 2.66 19.11 -22.37
C HIS A 338 1.86 19.26 -23.68
N VAL A 339 1.34 20.45 -23.88
CA VAL A 339 0.71 20.83 -25.15
C VAL A 339 1.80 21.45 -26.02
N GLU A 340 2.20 20.78 -27.09
CA GLU A 340 3.29 21.21 -27.95
C GLU A 340 2.96 22.49 -28.71
N ARG A 341 1.72 22.63 -29.15
CA ARG A 341 1.23 23.77 -29.94
C ARG A 341 -0.15 24.23 -29.50
N TYR A 342 -0.35 25.53 -29.51
CA TYR A 342 -1.68 26.12 -29.43
C TYR A 342 -1.77 27.19 -30.53
N GLY A 343 -2.48 26.91 -31.63
CA GLY A 343 -2.42 27.71 -32.84
C GLY A 343 -1.02 27.68 -33.47
N ASP A 344 -0.47 28.87 -33.71
CA ASP A 344 0.89 29.03 -34.27
C ASP A 344 1.98 29.11 -33.20
N ASP A 345 1.61 29.16 -31.92
CA ASP A 345 2.55 29.31 -30.80
C ASP A 345 3.08 27.94 -30.32
N LEU A 346 4.40 27.86 -30.16
CA LEU A 346 5.13 26.72 -29.60
C LEU A 346 5.42 26.98 -28.12
N PHE A 347 4.79 26.19 -27.24
CA PHE A 347 5.04 26.27 -25.79
C PHE A 347 6.04 25.18 -25.39
N GLY A 348 7.32 25.54 -25.31
CA GLY A 348 8.36 24.63 -24.81
C GLY A 348 8.26 24.39 -23.31
N GLY A 349 8.59 23.18 -22.85
CA GLY A 349 8.68 22.83 -21.42
C GLY A 349 8.63 21.31 -21.26
N ILE A 350 9.22 20.83 -20.18
CA ILE A 350 9.49 19.42 -19.94
C ILE A 350 8.24 18.65 -19.42
N GLY A 351 7.22 19.40 -19.00
CA GLY A 351 5.99 18.75 -18.45
C GLY A 351 6.13 18.17 -17.05
N LEU A 352 7.12 18.62 -16.26
CA LEU A 352 7.31 18.17 -14.88
C LEU A 352 6.75 19.11 -13.82
N GLY A 353 6.60 20.41 -14.12
CA GLY A 353 6.24 21.43 -13.12
C GLY A 353 4.91 21.15 -12.41
N LEU A 354 3.84 20.83 -13.14
CA LEU A 354 2.53 20.53 -12.54
C LEU A 354 2.52 19.20 -11.80
N SER A 355 3.23 18.19 -12.29
CA SER A 355 3.36 16.91 -11.60
C SER A 355 4.15 17.04 -10.28
N ILE A 356 5.21 17.86 -10.26
CA ILE A 356 5.94 18.24 -9.04
C ILE A 356 5.00 18.95 -8.08
N THR A 357 4.25 19.95 -8.54
CA THR A 357 3.28 20.69 -7.71
C THR A 357 2.29 19.73 -7.06
N ARG A 358 1.68 18.83 -7.84
CA ARG A 358 0.73 17.83 -7.33
C ARG A 358 1.36 16.94 -6.26
N GLN A 359 2.56 16.44 -6.49
CA GLN A 359 3.27 15.55 -5.56
C GLN A 359 3.62 16.30 -4.26
N VAL A 360 4.12 17.55 -4.34
CA VAL A 360 4.37 18.40 -3.17
C VAL A 360 3.09 18.57 -2.34
N ILE A 361 2.00 18.95 -2.97
CA ILE A 361 0.74 19.21 -2.25
C ILE A 361 0.16 17.94 -1.63
N GLN A 362 0.27 16.79 -2.31
CA GLN A 362 -0.13 15.50 -1.75
C GLN A 362 0.71 15.11 -0.52
N GLN A 363 2.03 15.31 -0.55
CA GLN A 363 2.88 15.08 0.63
C GLN A 363 2.52 15.97 1.81
N HIS A 364 2.05 17.20 1.53
CA HIS A 364 1.56 18.15 2.53
C HIS A 364 0.12 17.85 2.99
N HIS A 365 -0.45 16.69 2.60
CA HIS A 365 -1.84 16.32 2.89
C HIS A 365 -2.85 17.39 2.46
N GLY A 366 -2.49 18.16 1.44
CA GLY A 366 -3.30 19.17 0.80
C GLY A 366 -4.00 18.68 -0.46
N ASP A 367 -4.63 19.59 -1.19
CA ASP A 367 -5.26 19.33 -2.48
C ASP A 367 -4.88 20.41 -3.50
N LEU A 368 -4.92 20.05 -4.79
CA LEU A 368 -4.62 20.92 -5.92
C LEU A 368 -5.78 20.89 -6.90
N THR A 369 -6.43 22.04 -7.08
CA THR A 369 -7.55 22.18 -8.00
C THR A 369 -7.21 23.12 -9.15
N VAL A 370 -7.89 22.93 -10.29
CA VAL A 370 -7.74 23.76 -11.49
C VAL A 370 -9.11 24.10 -12.06
N GLU A 371 -9.31 25.38 -12.36
CA GLU A 371 -10.43 25.88 -13.14
C GLU A 371 -9.87 26.55 -14.39
N SER A 372 -10.30 26.14 -15.57
CA SER A 372 -9.78 26.70 -16.82
C SER A 372 -10.79 26.61 -17.95
N GLN A 373 -10.73 27.59 -18.83
CA GLN A 373 -11.50 27.62 -20.08
C GLN A 373 -10.60 28.11 -21.21
N PRO A 374 -10.63 27.46 -22.40
CA PRO A 374 -9.90 27.91 -23.56
C PRO A 374 -10.17 29.39 -23.90
N GLY A 375 -9.10 30.17 -24.05
CA GLY A 375 -9.17 31.60 -24.36
C GLY A 375 -9.52 32.53 -23.20
N ARG A 376 -9.73 31.98 -21.99
CA ARG A 376 -10.04 32.77 -20.78
C ARG A 376 -8.98 32.70 -19.69
N GLY A 377 -8.04 31.75 -19.82
CA GLY A 377 -7.01 31.54 -18.80
C GLY A 377 -7.30 30.38 -17.87
N SER A 378 -6.50 30.28 -16.80
CA SER A 378 -6.57 29.22 -15.81
C SER A 378 -6.36 29.76 -14.40
N ALA A 379 -7.00 29.09 -13.42
CA ALA A 379 -6.80 29.33 -12.00
C ALA A 379 -6.41 28.01 -11.32
N PHE A 380 -5.18 27.94 -10.81
CA PHE A 380 -4.67 26.82 -10.02
C PHE A 380 -4.71 27.17 -8.56
N THR A 381 -5.35 26.33 -7.73
CA THR A 381 -5.48 26.58 -6.30
C THR A 381 -4.85 25.46 -5.49
N LEU A 382 -3.84 25.81 -4.68
CA LEU A 382 -3.26 24.98 -3.64
C LEU A 382 -4.12 25.09 -2.39
N ILE A 383 -4.50 23.98 -1.80
CA ILE A 383 -5.27 23.88 -0.56
C ILE A 383 -4.39 23.22 0.49
N LEU A 384 -3.94 23.98 1.49
CA LEU A 384 -2.99 23.55 2.50
C LEU A 384 -3.61 23.60 3.89
N LYS A 385 -3.25 22.70 4.78
CA LYS A 385 -3.74 22.68 6.16
C LYS A 385 -3.04 23.75 6.99
N LYS A 386 -3.80 24.45 7.83
CA LYS A 386 -3.24 25.35 8.82
C LYS A 386 -2.32 24.60 9.78
N TRP A 387 -1.25 25.27 10.19
CA TRP A 387 -0.43 24.82 11.29
C TRP A 387 -1.27 24.81 12.58
N LYS A 388 -1.19 23.73 13.36
CA LYS A 388 -1.93 23.58 14.62
C LYS A 388 -1.18 24.20 15.79
#